data_801da6f03621fbe80021e9a6c196722c
#
_entry.id   801da6f03621fbe80021e9a6c196722c
#
_cell.length_a   1.000
_cell.length_b   1.000
_cell.length_c   1.000
_cell.angle_alpha   90.00
_cell.angle_beta   90.00
_cell.angle_gamma   90.00
#
_symmetry.space_group_name_H-M   'P 1'
#
loop_
_entity.id
_entity.type
_entity.pdbx_description
1 polymer ?
#
loop_
_entity_poly.entity_id
_entity_poly.type
_entity_poly.pdbx_seq_one_letter_code
_entity_poly.pdbx_strand_id
1 'polypeptide(L)'
;DEFRRVTEGMKFSEQPRAAAVIDNRYYNGKMGFTLAFPTGWKVVNRASTVLAGPERDDTIMQMSVKRALPEMTPAEFASSMLSLQGARGGEEIAQGEVKGYTAMYPGAAGAPARRIAVLYFGSYAYVFEGRTANASLAAFYDTMFRSAIRSFRPMSGADRDAVLGINLHYIVAEPGMSFAKLAETSPLKDHAEEHL
;
A
#
# COMPACT_ATOMS: atom_id res chain seq x y z
N ASP A 1 -17.85 37.86 -3.79
CA ASP A 1 -18.22 36.54 -4.17
C ASP A 1 -17.43 35.93 -5.31
N GLU A 2 -16.59 36.71 -5.98
CA GLU A 2 -15.63 36.18 -6.97
C GLU A 2 -14.57 35.32 -6.30
N PHE A 3 -14.07 35.69 -5.14
CA PHE A 3 -13.13 34.90 -4.33
C PHE A 3 -13.69 33.53 -3.99
N ARG A 4 -14.94 33.43 -3.54
CA ARG A 4 -15.63 32.20 -3.25
C ARG A 4 -15.70 31.30 -4.50
N ARG A 5 -16.07 31.86 -5.66
CA ARG A 5 -16.21 31.10 -6.92
C ARG A 5 -14.88 30.56 -7.42
N VAL A 6 -13.78 31.25 -7.17
CA VAL A 6 -12.43 30.83 -7.61
C VAL A 6 -11.82 29.79 -6.65
N THR A 7 -12.16 29.86 -5.36
CA THR A 7 -11.54 29.01 -4.33
C THR A 7 -12.40 27.80 -3.95
N GLU A 8 -13.70 27.76 -4.33
CA GLU A 8 -14.54 26.58 -4.10
C GLU A 8 -13.97 25.35 -4.81
N GLY A 9 -13.78 24.27 -4.07
CA GLY A 9 -13.20 23.02 -4.60
C GLY A 9 -11.69 23.03 -4.80
N MET A 10 -11.00 24.15 -4.46
CA MET A 10 -9.53 24.17 -4.46
C MET A 10 -8.99 23.17 -3.43
N LYS A 11 -7.89 22.55 -3.75
CA LYS A 11 -7.21 21.63 -2.82
C LYS A 11 -6.60 22.41 -1.66
N PHE A 12 -6.90 21.99 -0.43
CA PHE A 12 -6.33 22.56 0.79
C PHE A 12 -4.81 22.32 0.90
N SER A 13 -4.28 21.28 0.24
CA SER A 13 -2.86 20.98 0.18
C SER A 13 -2.42 20.79 -1.27
N GLU A 14 -1.41 21.52 -1.70
CA GLU A 14 -0.81 21.40 -3.05
C GLU A 14 0.00 20.11 -3.25
N GLN A 15 0.31 19.37 -2.19
CA GLN A 15 1.04 18.12 -2.32
C GLN A 15 0.09 16.94 -2.14
N PRO A 16 -0.28 16.25 -3.26
CA PRO A 16 -0.82 14.90 -3.14
C PRO A 16 0.18 14.11 -2.30
N ARG A 17 -0.23 13.50 -1.22
CA ARG A 17 0.67 12.63 -0.46
C ARG A 17 1.19 11.59 -1.45
N ALA A 18 2.49 11.61 -1.74
CA ALA A 18 3.11 10.68 -2.68
C ALA A 18 2.80 9.22 -2.28
N ALA A 19 2.56 8.99 -0.99
CA ALA A 19 2.05 7.74 -0.44
C ALA A 19 1.24 8.02 0.85
N ALA A 20 0.17 7.26 1.06
CA ALA A 20 -0.67 7.33 2.26
C ALA A 20 -1.02 5.92 2.74
N VAL A 21 -1.26 5.80 4.04
CA VAL A 21 -1.89 4.61 4.64
C VAL A 21 -3.19 5.08 5.27
N ILE A 22 -4.30 4.54 4.80
CA ILE A 22 -5.63 4.80 5.32
C ILE A 22 -6.18 3.45 5.78
N ASP A 23 -6.49 3.34 7.06
CA ASP A 23 -6.79 2.09 7.73
C ASP A 23 -5.63 1.09 7.56
N ASN A 24 -5.84 -0.02 6.88
CA ASN A 24 -4.81 -1.01 6.57
C ASN A 24 -4.39 -1.01 5.10
N ARG A 25 -4.81 -0.03 4.31
CA ARG A 25 -4.53 0.08 2.88
C ARG A 25 -3.45 1.13 2.60
N TYR A 26 -2.42 0.70 1.91
CA TYR A 26 -1.37 1.57 1.38
C TYR A 26 -1.73 2.04 -0.02
N TYR A 27 -1.55 3.31 -0.26
CA TYR A 27 -1.76 3.97 -1.54
C TYR A 27 -0.46 4.62 -2.00
N ASN A 28 -0.10 4.44 -3.26
CA ASN A 28 1.00 5.18 -3.88
C ASN A 28 0.46 5.95 -5.09
N GLY A 29 0.16 7.23 -4.87
CA GLY A 29 -0.42 8.12 -5.90
C GLY A 29 0.52 8.35 -7.07
N LYS A 30 1.84 8.40 -6.82
CA LYS A 30 2.85 8.61 -7.86
C LYS A 30 2.96 7.42 -8.81
N MET A 31 2.86 6.20 -8.30
CA MET A 31 2.99 4.98 -9.09
C MET A 31 1.63 4.37 -9.45
N GLY A 32 0.54 4.94 -8.96
CA GLY A 32 -0.82 4.59 -9.34
C GLY A 32 -1.31 3.24 -8.84
N PHE A 33 -0.81 2.72 -7.72
CA PHE A 33 -1.23 1.45 -7.15
C PHE A 33 -1.66 1.54 -5.69
N THR A 34 -2.38 0.53 -5.26
CA THR A 34 -2.78 0.33 -3.86
C THR A 34 -2.68 -1.15 -3.47
N LEU A 35 -2.47 -1.42 -2.20
CA LEU A 35 -2.54 -2.76 -1.61
C LEU A 35 -3.03 -2.69 -0.17
N ALA A 36 -3.71 -3.74 0.30
CA ALA A 36 -4.16 -3.86 1.69
C ALA A 36 -3.21 -4.77 2.47
N PHE A 37 -2.75 -4.30 3.61
CA PHE A 37 -2.07 -5.14 4.59
C PHE A 37 -3.11 -5.75 5.56
N PRO A 38 -2.77 -6.83 6.27
CA PRO A 38 -3.65 -7.37 7.30
C PRO A 38 -4.01 -6.33 8.35
N THR A 39 -5.25 -6.36 8.83
CA THR A 39 -5.73 -5.46 9.87
C THR A 39 -4.86 -5.57 11.14
N GLY A 40 -4.54 -4.44 11.74
CA GLY A 40 -3.68 -4.37 12.94
C GLY A 40 -2.18 -4.41 12.65
N TRP A 41 -1.76 -4.52 11.38
CA TRP A 41 -0.35 -4.39 11.03
C TRP A 41 0.07 -2.93 10.96
N LYS A 42 1.24 -2.65 11.52
CA LYS A 42 1.89 -1.34 11.38
C LYS A 42 2.57 -1.27 10.02
N VAL A 43 2.29 -0.21 9.28
CA VAL A 43 2.88 0.03 7.95
C VAL A 43 3.87 1.18 8.05
N VAL A 44 5.09 0.96 7.57
CA VAL A 44 6.16 1.97 7.53
C VAL A 44 6.60 2.17 6.09
N ASN A 45 6.36 3.35 5.56
CA ASN A 45 6.86 3.74 4.24
C ASN A 45 8.25 4.35 4.36
N ARG A 46 9.23 3.74 3.68
CA ARG A 46 10.62 4.23 3.57
C ARG A 46 10.92 4.64 2.14
N ALA A 47 12.04 5.29 1.93
CA ALA A 47 12.41 5.84 0.62
C ALA A 47 12.40 4.80 -0.52
N SER A 48 12.80 3.55 -0.26
CA SER A 48 12.90 2.48 -1.27
C SER A 48 12.07 1.24 -0.95
N THR A 49 11.42 1.19 0.21
CA THR A 49 10.70 -0.01 0.67
C THR A 49 9.48 0.37 1.50
N VAL A 50 8.45 -0.46 1.42
CA VAL A 50 7.33 -0.44 2.36
C VAL A 50 7.45 -1.67 3.24
N LEU A 51 7.42 -1.49 4.55
CA LEU A 51 7.46 -2.54 5.53
C LEU A 51 6.11 -2.63 6.24
N ALA A 52 5.65 -3.83 6.50
CA ALA A 52 4.45 -4.05 7.31
C ALA A 52 4.62 -5.29 8.19
N GLY A 53 4.05 -5.24 9.38
CA GLY A 53 4.07 -6.37 10.31
C GLY A 53 3.23 -6.13 11.54
N PRO A 54 2.85 -7.18 12.27
CA PRO A 54 2.19 -7.06 13.56
C PRO A 54 3.14 -6.43 14.59
N GLU A 55 2.58 -5.80 15.61
CA GLU A 55 3.37 -5.03 16.58
C GLU A 55 4.21 -5.91 17.51
N ARG A 56 3.81 -7.18 17.72
CA ARG A 56 4.36 -8.06 18.76
C ARG A 56 5.05 -9.32 18.27
N ASP A 57 5.15 -9.53 16.98
CA ASP A 57 5.73 -10.76 16.42
C ASP A 57 6.91 -10.44 15.49
N ASP A 58 7.91 -11.32 15.47
CA ASP A 58 9.04 -11.26 14.55
C ASP A 58 8.61 -11.66 13.11
N THR A 59 7.55 -11.02 12.66
CA THR A 59 6.95 -11.20 11.35
C THR A 59 7.00 -9.90 10.58
N ILE A 60 7.46 -9.97 9.36
CA ILE A 60 7.57 -8.80 8.50
C ILE A 60 7.21 -9.15 7.06
N MET A 61 6.52 -8.23 6.43
CA MET A 61 6.35 -8.19 4.98
C MET A 61 7.03 -6.92 4.46
N GLN A 62 7.89 -7.09 3.47
CA GLN A 62 8.56 -6.01 2.79
C GLN A 62 8.12 -5.97 1.34
N MET A 63 7.87 -4.78 0.82
CA MET A 63 7.71 -4.53 -0.62
C MET A 63 8.82 -3.59 -1.07
N SER A 64 9.50 -3.94 -2.14
CA SER A 64 10.47 -3.08 -2.83
C SER A 64 10.12 -2.97 -4.31
N VAL A 65 10.64 -1.94 -4.97
CA VAL A 65 10.36 -1.67 -6.38
C VAL A 65 11.66 -1.76 -7.18
N LYS A 66 11.60 -2.48 -8.28
CA LYS A 66 12.68 -2.61 -9.28
C LYS A 66 12.12 -2.27 -10.66
N ARG A 67 12.99 -2.08 -11.63
CA ARG A 67 12.58 -1.98 -13.03
C ARG A 67 12.12 -3.35 -13.52
N ALA A 68 10.95 -3.42 -14.17
CA ALA A 68 10.53 -4.65 -14.84
C ALA A 68 11.43 -4.92 -16.05
N LEU A 69 11.62 -6.20 -16.35
CA LEU A 69 12.30 -6.67 -17.55
C LEU A 69 11.24 -7.40 -18.40
N PRO A 70 10.69 -6.73 -19.43
CA PRO A 70 9.56 -7.28 -20.22
C PRO A 70 9.88 -8.61 -20.91
N GLU A 71 11.16 -8.88 -21.16
CA GLU A 71 11.67 -10.13 -21.73
C GLU A 71 11.67 -11.31 -20.77
N MET A 72 11.48 -11.07 -19.47
CA MET A 72 11.40 -12.09 -18.44
C MET A 72 9.99 -12.19 -17.88
N THR A 73 9.57 -13.40 -17.57
CA THR A 73 8.39 -13.64 -16.74
C THR A 73 8.68 -13.24 -15.27
N PRO A 74 7.65 -12.96 -14.45
CA PRO A 74 7.87 -12.74 -13.01
C PRO A 74 8.56 -13.89 -12.28
N ALA A 75 8.36 -15.14 -12.72
CA ALA A 75 9.04 -16.33 -12.18
C ALA A 75 10.55 -16.34 -12.54
N GLU A 76 10.87 -16.04 -13.80
CA GLU A 76 12.25 -15.91 -14.26
C GLU A 76 12.97 -14.74 -13.58
N PHE A 77 12.26 -13.64 -13.37
CA PHE A 77 12.79 -12.49 -12.61
C PHE A 77 13.14 -12.92 -11.18
N ALA A 78 12.29 -13.69 -10.49
CA ALA A 78 12.56 -14.19 -9.15
C ALA A 78 13.81 -15.08 -9.13
N SER A 79 13.94 -16.02 -10.06
CA SER A 79 15.08 -16.93 -10.11
C SER A 79 16.38 -16.27 -10.52
N SER A 80 16.35 -15.40 -11.54
CA SER A 80 17.53 -14.79 -12.14
C SER A 80 17.97 -13.50 -11.46
N MET A 81 17.05 -12.54 -11.36
CA MET A 81 17.37 -11.20 -10.86
C MET A 81 17.43 -11.11 -9.33
N LEU A 82 16.73 -12.01 -8.62
CA LEU A 82 16.78 -12.11 -7.17
C LEU A 82 17.64 -13.27 -6.69
N SER A 83 18.23 -14.04 -7.63
CA SER A 83 19.07 -15.21 -7.35
C SER A 83 18.40 -16.23 -6.42
N LEU A 84 17.10 -16.45 -6.60
CA LEU A 84 16.30 -17.31 -5.74
C LEU A 84 16.15 -18.70 -6.36
N GLN A 85 16.50 -19.71 -5.59
CA GLN A 85 16.41 -21.13 -6.00
C GLN A 85 15.53 -21.91 -5.02
N GLY A 86 15.01 -23.04 -5.46
CA GLY A 86 14.25 -23.97 -4.61
C GLY A 86 12.82 -23.50 -4.33
N ALA A 87 12.17 -22.82 -5.29
CA ALA A 87 10.77 -22.44 -5.22
C ALA A 87 9.87 -23.65 -4.94
N ARG A 88 8.90 -23.49 -4.04
CA ARG A 88 7.88 -24.49 -3.72
C ARG A 88 6.50 -23.84 -3.78
N GLY A 89 5.51 -24.57 -4.31
CA GLY A 89 4.13 -24.09 -4.40
C GLY A 89 4.03 -22.81 -5.20
N GLY A 90 4.70 -22.76 -6.37
CA GLY A 90 4.65 -21.61 -7.25
C GLY A 90 3.26 -21.42 -7.86
N GLU A 91 2.78 -20.17 -7.87
CA GLU A 91 1.50 -19.79 -8.44
C GLU A 91 1.67 -18.55 -9.30
N GLU A 92 1.04 -18.54 -10.47
CA GLU A 92 0.91 -17.33 -11.27
C GLU A 92 -0.21 -16.44 -10.74
N ILE A 93 -0.02 -15.15 -10.89
CA ILE A 93 -1.01 -14.11 -10.52
C ILE A 93 -1.34 -13.33 -11.79
N ALA A 94 -2.63 -13.29 -12.13
CA ALA A 94 -3.15 -12.50 -13.23
C ALA A 94 -4.38 -11.72 -12.74
N GLN A 95 -4.27 -10.40 -12.62
CA GLN A 95 -5.33 -9.51 -12.10
C GLN A 95 -5.38 -8.24 -12.96
N GLY A 96 -6.18 -8.25 -14.01
CA GLY A 96 -6.24 -7.17 -14.97
C GLY A 96 -4.86 -6.92 -15.60
N GLU A 97 -4.30 -5.74 -15.39
CA GLU A 97 -2.98 -5.36 -15.93
C GLU A 97 -1.80 -5.91 -15.09
N VAL A 98 -2.07 -6.48 -13.92
CA VAL A 98 -1.03 -7.02 -13.04
C VAL A 98 -0.75 -8.47 -13.41
N LYS A 99 0.49 -8.74 -13.78
CA LYS A 99 1.01 -10.11 -13.97
C LYS A 99 2.02 -10.41 -12.88
N GLY A 100 1.98 -11.60 -12.32
CA GLY A 100 2.87 -11.92 -11.21
C GLY A 100 3.09 -13.39 -11.01
N TYR A 101 3.99 -13.66 -10.08
CA TYR A 101 4.32 -15.01 -9.61
C TYR A 101 4.61 -14.95 -8.13
N THR A 102 4.20 -15.97 -7.39
CA THR A 102 4.52 -16.11 -5.97
C THR A 102 4.88 -17.55 -5.63
N ALA A 103 5.86 -17.73 -4.75
CA ALA A 103 6.26 -19.04 -4.25
C ALA A 103 6.88 -18.91 -2.85
N MET A 104 6.97 -20.05 -2.15
CA MET A 104 7.80 -20.19 -0.97
C MET A 104 9.23 -20.53 -1.38
N TYR A 105 10.19 -19.86 -0.76
CA TYR A 105 11.61 -20.12 -0.94
C TYR A 105 12.26 -20.50 0.38
N PRO A 106 13.25 -21.41 0.37
CA PRO A 106 13.99 -21.74 1.58
C PRO A 106 14.70 -20.49 2.14
N GLY A 107 14.79 -20.39 3.44
CA GLY A 107 15.63 -19.40 4.09
C GLY A 107 17.12 -19.73 3.92
N ALA A 108 17.95 -18.71 3.96
CA ALA A 108 19.41 -18.89 3.96
C ALA A 108 19.88 -19.43 5.33
N ALA A 109 20.88 -20.32 5.30
CA ALA A 109 21.59 -20.82 6.51
C ALA A 109 20.69 -21.23 7.68
N GLY A 110 19.62 -21.98 7.40
CA GLY A 110 18.69 -22.48 8.43
C GLY A 110 17.62 -21.48 8.87
N ALA A 111 17.54 -20.31 8.27
CA ALA A 111 16.45 -19.37 8.50
C ALA A 111 15.11 -19.99 8.00
N PRO A 112 13.96 -19.58 8.58
CA PRO A 112 12.66 -20.02 8.10
C PRO A 112 12.44 -19.71 6.62
N ALA A 113 11.60 -20.54 5.97
CA ALA A 113 11.18 -20.27 4.60
C ALA A 113 10.44 -18.93 4.51
N ARG A 114 10.53 -18.30 3.35
CA ARG A 114 9.93 -16.99 3.08
C ARG A 114 9.03 -17.01 1.87
N ARG A 115 7.93 -16.26 1.93
CA ARG A 115 7.08 -16.00 0.77
C ARG A 115 7.71 -14.90 -0.06
N ILE A 116 7.93 -15.18 -1.35
CA ILE A 116 8.32 -14.17 -2.33
C ILE A 116 7.20 -14.02 -3.35
N ALA A 117 6.96 -12.79 -3.78
CA ALA A 117 6.18 -12.53 -4.99
C ALA A 117 6.84 -11.44 -5.82
N VAL A 118 6.69 -11.56 -7.12
CA VAL A 118 7.08 -10.54 -8.10
C VAL A 118 5.83 -10.20 -8.89
N LEU A 119 5.41 -8.94 -8.83
CA LEU A 119 4.26 -8.43 -9.58
C LEU A 119 4.74 -7.38 -10.58
N TYR A 120 4.39 -7.54 -11.84
CA TYR A 120 4.61 -6.54 -12.88
C TYR A 120 3.39 -5.66 -13.02
N PHE A 121 3.60 -4.37 -12.91
CA PHE A 121 2.59 -3.33 -13.18
C PHE A 121 3.28 -2.08 -13.74
N GLY A 122 2.82 -1.62 -14.89
CA GLY A 122 3.50 -0.58 -15.65
C GLY A 122 4.93 -1.01 -16.00
N SER A 123 5.89 -0.12 -15.79
CA SER A 123 7.31 -0.39 -16.06
C SER A 123 8.07 -0.95 -14.84
N TYR A 124 7.37 -1.41 -13.82
CA TYR A 124 7.99 -1.81 -12.55
C TYR A 124 7.68 -3.24 -12.17
N ALA A 125 8.65 -3.84 -11.48
CA ALA A 125 8.54 -5.10 -10.75
C ALA A 125 8.45 -4.79 -9.24
N TYR A 126 7.32 -5.13 -8.66
CA TYR A 126 7.08 -5.01 -7.22
C TYR A 126 7.44 -6.34 -6.57
N VAL A 127 8.49 -6.32 -5.78
CA VAL A 127 9.01 -7.52 -5.12
C VAL A 127 8.55 -7.52 -3.68
N PHE A 128 7.82 -8.55 -3.31
CA PHE A 128 7.35 -8.79 -1.96
C PHE A 128 8.18 -9.90 -1.31
N GLU A 129 8.53 -9.71 -0.06
CA GLU A 129 9.12 -10.72 0.80
C GLU A 129 8.37 -10.76 2.12
N GLY A 130 7.75 -11.90 2.44
CA GLY A 130 7.10 -12.18 3.71
C GLY A 130 7.84 -13.24 4.48
N ARG A 131 8.17 -12.98 5.74
CA ARG A 131 8.87 -13.92 6.63
C ARG A 131 8.40 -13.78 8.06
N THR A 132 8.48 -14.88 8.80
CA THR A 132 8.28 -14.94 10.25
C THR A 132 9.38 -15.76 10.88
N ALA A 133 9.88 -15.36 12.04
CA ALA A 133 10.78 -16.16 12.85
C ALA A 133 10.04 -17.28 13.60
N ASN A 134 8.73 -17.15 13.80
CA ASN A 134 7.92 -18.14 14.49
C ASN A 134 7.47 -19.26 13.54
N ALA A 135 8.16 -20.39 13.58
CA ALA A 135 7.86 -21.52 12.71
C ALA A 135 6.44 -22.10 12.93
N SER A 136 5.89 -22.03 14.13
CA SER A 136 4.53 -22.53 14.43
C SER A 136 3.44 -21.66 13.81
N LEU A 137 3.71 -20.40 13.52
CA LEU A 137 2.80 -19.46 12.89
C LEU A 137 3.07 -19.25 11.39
N ALA A 138 4.04 -19.98 10.82
CA ALA A 138 4.47 -19.79 9.44
C ALA A 138 3.31 -19.93 8.43
N ALA A 139 2.48 -20.96 8.57
CA ALA A 139 1.34 -21.18 7.68
C ALA A 139 0.26 -20.09 7.82
N PHE A 140 0.02 -19.64 9.05
CA PHE A 140 -0.92 -18.55 9.34
C PHE A 140 -0.47 -17.24 8.67
N TYR A 141 0.80 -16.85 8.87
CA TYR A 141 1.33 -15.65 8.26
C TYR A 141 1.49 -15.76 6.74
N ASP A 142 1.79 -16.94 6.21
CA ASP A 142 1.81 -17.15 4.76
C ASP A 142 0.45 -16.83 4.11
N THR A 143 -0.64 -17.22 4.75
CA THR A 143 -1.99 -16.87 4.29
C THR A 143 -2.19 -15.35 4.26
N MET A 144 -1.72 -14.64 5.27
CA MET A 144 -1.77 -13.17 5.33
C MET A 144 -0.91 -12.50 4.26
N PHE A 145 0.32 -12.99 4.04
CA PHE A 145 1.18 -12.50 2.97
C PHE A 145 0.53 -12.67 1.60
N ARG A 146 -0.03 -13.85 1.32
CA ARG A 146 -0.73 -14.11 0.06
C ARG A 146 -1.95 -13.20 -0.14
N SER A 147 -2.71 -12.96 0.92
CA SER A 147 -3.85 -12.03 0.88
C SER A 147 -3.40 -10.61 0.54
N ALA A 148 -2.35 -10.11 1.20
CA ALA A 148 -1.80 -8.79 0.92
C ALA A 148 -1.28 -8.69 -0.52
N ILE A 149 -0.50 -9.68 -1.00
CA ILE A 149 0.01 -9.73 -2.37
C ILE A 149 -1.14 -9.67 -3.38
N ARG A 150 -2.19 -10.48 -3.18
CA ARG A 150 -3.36 -10.53 -4.07
C ARG A 150 -4.23 -9.28 -4.01
N SER A 151 -4.11 -8.46 -2.97
CA SER A 151 -4.82 -7.19 -2.85
C SER A 151 -4.19 -6.06 -3.66
N PHE A 152 -2.99 -6.27 -4.21
CA PHE A 152 -2.31 -5.30 -5.05
C PHE A 152 -3.09 -5.06 -6.33
N ARG A 153 -3.37 -3.81 -6.64
CA ARG A 153 -4.11 -3.43 -7.86
C ARG A 153 -3.82 -1.98 -8.27
N PRO A 154 -4.10 -1.60 -9.51
CA PRO A 154 -4.16 -0.20 -9.90
C PRO A 154 -5.13 0.59 -9.03
N MET A 155 -4.83 1.87 -8.81
CA MET A 155 -5.75 2.80 -8.14
C MET A 155 -6.93 3.12 -9.05
N SER A 156 -8.14 3.02 -8.50
CA SER A 156 -9.36 3.54 -9.11
C SER A 156 -9.45 5.08 -9.00
N GLY A 157 -10.46 5.68 -9.62
CA GLY A 157 -10.79 7.10 -9.40
C GLY A 157 -11.05 7.39 -7.94
N ALA A 158 -11.90 6.60 -7.28
CA ALA A 158 -12.21 6.77 -5.86
C ALA A 158 -10.97 6.62 -4.93
N ASP A 159 -10.04 5.73 -5.27
CA ASP A 159 -8.77 5.63 -4.52
C ASP A 159 -7.93 6.91 -4.66
N ARG A 160 -7.91 7.50 -5.84
CA ARG A 160 -7.19 8.76 -6.07
C ARG A 160 -7.82 9.90 -5.30
N ASP A 161 -9.14 9.99 -5.31
CA ASP A 161 -9.89 11.02 -4.57
C ASP A 161 -9.63 10.90 -3.06
N ALA A 162 -9.60 9.69 -2.52
CA ALA A 162 -9.28 9.44 -1.11
C ALA A 162 -7.86 9.90 -0.71
N VAL A 163 -6.91 9.95 -1.66
CA VAL A 163 -5.50 10.31 -1.40
C VAL A 163 -5.17 11.74 -1.83
N LEU A 164 -5.94 12.31 -2.77
CA LEU A 164 -5.64 13.59 -3.41
C LEU A 164 -5.90 14.82 -2.53
N GLY A 165 -6.30 14.63 -1.29
CA GLY A 165 -6.38 15.71 -0.32
C GLY A 165 -7.78 16.27 -0.12
N ILE A 166 -7.87 17.03 0.92
CA ILE A 166 -9.05 17.76 1.38
C ILE A 166 -9.27 18.93 0.44
N ASN A 167 -10.47 19.05 -0.11
CA ASN A 167 -10.88 20.21 -0.89
C ASN A 167 -11.49 21.27 0.04
N LEU A 168 -11.29 22.54 -0.31
CA LEU A 168 -11.98 23.66 0.33
C LEU A 168 -13.44 23.68 -0.13
N HIS A 169 -14.36 23.73 0.83
CA HIS A 169 -15.76 23.95 0.60
C HIS A 169 -16.26 25.11 1.47
N TYR A 170 -16.93 26.06 0.85
CA TYR A 170 -17.56 27.14 1.58
C TYR A 170 -18.95 26.69 2.07
N ILE A 171 -19.16 26.89 3.34
CA ILE A 171 -20.49 26.73 3.94
C ILE A 171 -21.04 28.05 4.39
N VAL A 172 -22.35 28.20 4.34
CA VAL A 172 -23.05 29.36 4.94
C VAL A 172 -23.33 28.99 6.39
N ALA A 173 -22.80 29.77 7.30
CA ALA A 173 -23.07 29.58 8.73
C ALA A 173 -24.55 29.83 9.04
N GLU A 174 -25.18 28.85 9.70
CA GLU A 174 -26.53 28.96 10.19
C GLU A 174 -26.54 29.40 11.68
N PRO A 175 -27.62 30.02 12.16
CA PRO A 175 -27.74 30.34 13.58
C PRO A 175 -27.54 29.13 14.47
N GLY A 176 -26.60 29.22 15.42
CA GLY A 176 -26.24 28.13 16.34
C GLY A 176 -25.15 27.16 15.83
N MET A 177 -24.59 27.37 14.66
CA MET A 177 -23.42 26.68 14.16
C MET A 177 -22.16 27.17 14.87
N SER A 178 -21.29 26.26 15.32
CA SER A 178 -19.99 26.57 15.92
C SER A 178 -18.87 25.83 15.21
N PHE A 179 -17.65 26.34 15.29
CA PHE A 179 -16.47 25.66 14.73
C PHE A 179 -16.26 24.27 15.34
N ALA A 180 -16.49 24.10 16.64
CA ALA A 180 -16.43 22.78 17.28
C ALA A 180 -17.39 21.78 16.64
N LYS A 181 -18.63 22.18 16.36
CA LYS A 181 -19.61 21.32 15.69
C LYS A 181 -19.27 21.01 14.24
N LEU A 182 -18.65 21.96 13.56
CA LEU A 182 -18.14 21.74 12.19
C LEU A 182 -16.94 20.80 12.20
N ALA A 183 -16.06 20.89 13.20
CA ALA A 183 -14.90 20.04 13.35
C ALA A 183 -15.27 18.56 13.47
N GLU A 184 -16.41 18.23 14.11
CA GLU A 184 -16.90 16.85 14.23
C GLU A 184 -17.17 16.18 12.88
N THR A 185 -17.55 16.95 11.87
CA THR A 185 -17.85 16.46 10.51
C THR A 185 -16.74 16.74 9.51
N SER A 186 -15.67 17.39 9.95
CA SER A 186 -14.52 17.73 9.10
C SER A 186 -13.72 16.47 8.73
N PRO A 187 -13.21 16.36 7.50
CA PRO A 187 -12.25 15.34 7.12
C PRO A 187 -10.85 15.54 7.73
N LEU A 188 -10.60 16.71 8.36
CA LEU A 188 -9.38 17.00 9.13
C LEU A 188 -9.45 16.24 10.45
N LYS A 189 -8.49 15.34 10.71
CA LYS A 189 -8.46 14.52 11.93
C LYS A 189 -7.78 15.24 13.11
N ASP A 190 -6.82 16.09 12.81
CA ASP A 190 -6.04 16.82 13.80
C ASP A 190 -6.27 18.31 13.65
N HIS A 191 -6.50 18.99 14.77
CA HIS A 191 -6.68 20.46 14.82
C HIS A 191 -7.78 21.01 13.88
N ALA A 192 -8.85 20.21 13.63
CA ALA A 192 -9.92 20.60 12.70
C ALA A 192 -10.55 21.96 13.05
N GLU A 193 -10.76 22.24 14.34
CA GLU A 193 -11.36 23.52 14.80
C GLU A 193 -10.45 24.73 14.53
N GLU A 194 -9.13 24.53 14.54
CA GLU A 194 -8.15 25.61 14.28
C GLU A 194 -8.01 25.95 12.78
N HIS A 195 -8.47 25.03 11.91
CA HIS A 195 -8.36 25.15 10.45
C HIS A 195 -9.69 25.49 9.75
N LEU A 196 -10.78 25.60 10.49
CA LEU A 196 -12.09 25.99 10.00
C LEU A 196 -12.37 27.49 10.22
#